data_09f01c337e52e5eea462ed0322eb4cf6
#
_entry.id   09f01c337e52e5eea462ed0322eb4cf6
#
_cell.length_a   1.000
_cell.length_b   1.000
_cell.length_c   1.000
_cell.angle_alpha   90.00
_cell.angle_beta   90.00
_cell.angle_gamma   90.00
#
_symmetry.space_group_name_H-M   'P 1'
#
loop_
_entity.id
_entity.type
_entity.pdbx_description
1 polymer ?
#
loop_
_entity_poly.entity_id
_entity_poly.type
_entity_poly.pdbx_seq_one_letter_code
_entity_poly.pdbx_strand_id
1 'polypeptide(L)'
;MDAGNSIEVYNEVFVPLYESGELKLRVYGMISHTSAAGETAEYLKSHPIDNENYEPLYNNHLSLRCVKMFADGSLGARSAAMLEPYSDREGHIGDYRYTQEQVNEVVKVAYDAGYQIATHCIGDGANNQMINAYEAAIKANPRDDHRLRIEHFQIVAPADIDRAISLGILPSMQTTHATSDMLVAEDRVGSERIKGAYAWRTILDKGSVIPNGSDAPVELVNPYHGIYAAVTRTNRLGEPKGGWHIEEAMTREEALRSFTNWSAYAEFNEDIKGSLEVGKLADFAVIDRDLMTCPAEYIKDTQVLLTVSGGEEVYRKDASVPTVMWNGLVQSFNNKLVVEPGKIWVPLNDIVNGISAEKRPEGSSVLV
;
A
#
# COMPACT_ATOMS: atom_id res chain seq x y z
N MET A 1 -5.52 -0.33 1.79
CA MET A 1 -6.21 -0.85 2.99
C MET A 1 -6.86 -2.17 2.63
N ASP A 2 -6.67 -3.21 3.42
CA ASP A 2 -7.14 -4.56 3.10
C ASP A 2 -8.64 -4.79 3.35
N ALA A 3 -9.20 -4.24 4.41
CA ALA A 3 -10.60 -4.45 4.76
C ALA A 3 -11.55 -3.61 3.87
N GLY A 4 -12.48 -4.27 3.19
CA GLY A 4 -13.56 -3.60 2.48
C GLY A 4 -14.74 -3.27 3.40
N ASN A 5 -15.54 -2.29 3.01
CA ASN A 5 -16.79 -1.93 3.67
C ASN A 5 -17.99 -2.11 2.72
N SER A 6 -19.18 -2.26 3.26
CA SER A 6 -20.38 -2.16 2.42
C SER A 6 -20.60 -0.72 1.95
N ILE A 7 -21.37 -0.54 0.89
CA ILE A 7 -21.69 0.79 0.37
C ILE A 7 -22.46 1.65 1.39
N GLU A 8 -23.27 1.00 2.23
CA GLU A 8 -24.02 1.66 3.29
C GLU A 8 -23.08 2.31 4.32
N VAL A 9 -21.98 1.64 4.70
CA VAL A 9 -20.99 2.21 5.62
C VAL A 9 -20.36 3.46 5.03
N TYR A 10 -20.05 3.48 3.71
CA TYR A 10 -19.56 4.70 3.08
C TYR A 10 -20.59 5.81 3.12
N ASN A 11 -21.86 5.54 2.82
CA ASN A 11 -22.92 6.53 2.80
C ASN A 11 -23.34 7.03 4.19
N GLU A 12 -23.37 6.15 5.20
CA GLU A 12 -23.88 6.49 6.53
C GLU A 12 -22.80 6.98 7.50
N VAL A 13 -21.53 6.67 7.24
CA VAL A 13 -20.41 7.03 8.13
C VAL A 13 -19.43 7.99 7.47
N PHE A 14 -18.83 7.59 6.33
CA PHE A 14 -17.78 8.38 5.70
C PHE A 14 -18.31 9.69 5.09
N VAL A 15 -19.41 9.62 4.37
CA VAL A 15 -20.02 10.79 3.72
C VAL A 15 -20.38 11.88 4.75
N PRO A 16 -21.13 11.60 5.83
CA PRO A 16 -21.41 12.61 6.85
C PRO A 16 -20.17 13.20 7.53
N LEU A 17 -19.13 12.40 7.74
CA LEU A 17 -17.88 12.87 8.35
C LEU A 17 -17.09 13.81 7.40
N TYR A 18 -17.19 13.59 6.09
CA TYR A 18 -16.63 14.54 5.11
C TYR A 18 -17.48 15.81 5.00
N GLU A 19 -18.79 15.70 4.99
CA GLU A 19 -19.72 16.83 4.94
C GLU A 19 -19.59 17.74 6.17
N SER A 20 -19.39 17.17 7.36
CA SER A 20 -19.13 17.94 8.59
C SER A 20 -17.71 18.50 8.68
N GLY A 21 -16.78 18.03 7.81
CA GLY A 21 -15.36 18.39 7.85
C GLY A 21 -14.57 17.75 8.99
N GLU A 22 -15.13 16.76 9.68
CA GLU A 22 -14.45 16.05 10.77
C GLU A 22 -13.40 15.07 10.25
N LEU A 23 -13.65 14.40 9.12
CA LEU A 23 -12.70 13.47 8.52
C LEU A 23 -11.73 14.22 7.59
N LYS A 24 -10.45 14.26 7.97
CA LYS A 24 -9.37 14.90 7.22
C LYS A 24 -8.51 13.91 6.42
N LEU A 25 -8.76 12.61 6.60
CA LEU A 25 -8.00 11.54 5.96
C LEU A 25 -8.48 11.35 4.51
N ARG A 26 -7.55 11.11 3.58
CA ARG A 26 -7.91 10.64 2.23
C ARG A 26 -8.16 9.14 2.28
N VAL A 27 -9.28 8.72 1.72
CA VAL A 27 -9.70 7.32 1.72
C VAL A 27 -9.89 6.85 0.28
N TYR A 28 -9.13 5.84 -0.11
CA TYR A 28 -9.41 5.01 -1.27
C TYR A 28 -10.22 3.82 -0.78
N GLY A 29 -11.54 3.93 -0.87
CA GLY A 29 -12.47 2.95 -0.33
C GLY A 29 -12.59 1.72 -1.23
N MET A 30 -12.73 0.55 -0.62
CA MET A 30 -12.99 -0.71 -1.30
C MET A 30 -14.34 -1.25 -0.88
N ILE A 31 -15.25 -1.44 -1.85
CA ILE A 31 -16.59 -1.98 -1.61
C ILE A 31 -16.51 -3.49 -1.46
N SER A 32 -16.98 -4.06 -0.36
CA SER A 32 -17.01 -5.50 -0.14
C SER A 32 -17.83 -6.21 -1.22
N HIS A 33 -17.22 -7.13 -1.96
CA HIS A 33 -17.83 -7.86 -3.06
C HIS A 33 -17.51 -9.36 -2.94
N THR A 34 -18.51 -10.16 -2.63
CA THR A 34 -18.32 -11.58 -2.30
C THR A 34 -19.17 -12.53 -3.13
N SER A 35 -20.00 -12.01 -4.04
CA SER A 35 -20.93 -12.81 -4.84
C SER A 35 -21.21 -12.16 -6.19
N ALA A 36 -21.39 -12.97 -7.23
CA ALA A 36 -21.83 -12.50 -8.55
C ALA A 36 -23.31 -12.08 -8.59
N ALA A 37 -24.04 -12.28 -7.51
CA ALA A 37 -25.45 -11.91 -7.34
C ALA A 37 -25.67 -11.19 -6.00
N GLY A 38 -26.84 -10.56 -5.84
CA GLY A 38 -27.21 -9.82 -4.63
C GLY A 38 -26.97 -8.33 -4.73
N GLU A 39 -27.20 -7.61 -3.65
CA GLU A 39 -27.25 -6.13 -3.62
C GLU A 39 -25.97 -5.47 -4.11
N THR A 40 -24.81 -5.92 -3.64
CA THR A 40 -23.53 -5.36 -4.12
C THR A 40 -23.33 -5.56 -5.62
N ALA A 41 -23.62 -6.77 -6.15
CA ALA A 41 -23.48 -7.05 -7.58
C ALA A 41 -24.41 -6.17 -8.42
N GLU A 42 -25.64 -5.95 -7.98
CA GLU A 42 -26.60 -5.06 -8.65
C GLU A 42 -26.18 -3.58 -8.52
N TYR A 43 -25.65 -3.18 -7.37
CA TYR A 43 -25.06 -1.85 -7.21
C TYR A 43 -23.93 -1.60 -8.21
N LEU A 44 -22.95 -2.50 -8.33
CA LEU A 44 -21.83 -2.35 -9.25
C LEU A 44 -22.30 -2.23 -10.70
N LYS A 45 -23.26 -3.07 -11.12
CA LYS A 45 -23.84 -3.02 -12.48
C LYS A 45 -24.57 -1.72 -12.77
N SER A 46 -25.27 -1.15 -11.78
CA SER A 46 -26.03 0.09 -11.94
C SER A 46 -25.19 1.37 -11.76
N HIS A 47 -23.97 1.25 -11.20
CA HIS A 47 -23.04 2.34 -10.97
C HIS A 47 -21.66 2.01 -11.58
N PRO A 48 -21.57 1.79 -12.90
CA PRO A 48 -20.30 1.46 -13.55
C PRO A 48 -19.31 2.62 -13.43
N ILE A 49 -18.03 2.30 -13.32
CA ILE A 49 -16.95 3.28 -13.26
C ILE A 49 -16.54 3.69 -14.67
N ASP A 50 -16.64 4.97 -14.95
CA ASP A 50 -15.99 5.60 -16.11
C ASP A 50 -14.53 5.90 -15.71
N ASN A 51 -13.60 5.04 -16.13
CA ASN A 51 -12.21 5.15 -15.73
C ASN A 51 -11.48 6.35 -16.36
N GLU A 52 -11.98 6.88 -17.48
CA GLU A 52 -11.40 8.04 -18.18
C GLU A 52 -11.78 9.35 -17.48
N ASN A 53 -12.99 9.42 -16.91
CA ASN A 53 -13.56 10.63 -16.32
C ASN A 53 -13.84 10.47 -14.81
N TYR A 54 -13.19 9.52 -14.13
CA TYR A 54 -13.41 9.32 -12.70
C TYR A 54 -12.77 10.44 -11.89
N GLU A 55 -13.58 11.12 -11.08
CA GLU A 55 -13.13 12.13 -10.14
C GLU A 55 -13.42 11.69 -8.69
N PRO A 56 -12.43 11.76 -7.79
CA PRO A 56 -12.67 11.51 -6.37
C PRO A 56 -13.62 12.54 -5.75
N LEU A 57 -14.43 12.10 -4.79
CA LEU A 57 -15.39 12.94 -4.08
C LEU A 57 -14.70 13.79 -2.99
N TYR A 58 -15.42 14.82 -2.48
CA TYR A 58 -15.00 15.66 -1.35
C TYR A 58 -13.60 16.24 -1.53
N ASN A 59 -13.36 16.93 -2.65
CA ASN A 59 -12.08 17.54 -2.98
C ASN A 59 -10.91 16.55 -2.87
N ASN A 60 -11.04 15.43 -3.55
CA ASN A 60 -10.06 14.33 -3.59
C ASN A 60 -9.87 13.58 -2.25
N HIS A 61 -10.87 13.59 -1.35
CA HIS A 61 -10.75 12.86 -0.08
C HIS A 61 -11.35 11.44 -0.13
N LEU A 62 -12.33 11.16 -0.98
CA LEU A 62 -12.94 9.84 -1.07
C LEU A 62 -13.00 9.33 -2.50
N SER A 63 -12.41 8.16 -2.75
CA SER A 63 -12.56 7.39 -3.99
C SER A 63 -13.26 6.08 -3.72
N LEU A 64 -14.25 5.72 -4.54
CA LEU A 64 -15.04 4.47 -4.44
C LEU A 64 -15.05 3.74 -5.79
N ARG A 65 -13.87 3.44 -6.33
CA ARG A 65 -13.71 2.75 -7.63
C ARG A 65 -13.07 1.37 -7.52
N CYS A 66 -12.97 0.83 -6.32
CA CYS A 66 -12.37 -0.47 -6.05
C CYS A 66 -13.32 -1.38 -5.28
N VAL A 67 -13.27 -2.67 -5.56
CA VAL A 67 -13.96 -3.69 -4.76
C VAL A 67 -12.95 -4.55 -4.01
N LYS A 68 -13.35 -5.03 -2.83
CA LYS A 68 -12.58 -5.95 -1.96
C LYS A 68 -13.17 -7.34 -2.01
N MET A 69 -12.29 -8.30 -2.24
CA MET A 69 -12.58 -9.73 -2.16
C MET A 69 -11.62 -10.43 -1.19
N PHE A 70 -11.99 -11.61 -0.73
CA PHE A 70 -11.15 -12.50 0.09
C PHE A 70 -11.15 -13.88 -0.54
N ALA A 71 -9.99 -14.39 -0.98
CA ALA A 71 -9.87 -15.72 -1.59
C ALA A 71 -9.57 -16.81 -0.57
N ASP A 72 -8.89 -16.47 0.54
CA ASP A 72 -8.48 -17.42 1.58
C ASP A 72 -8.43 -16.78 2.97
N GLY A 73 -7.70 -17.41 3.88
CA GLY A 73 -7.46 -16.96 5.25
C GLY A 73 -5.99 -16.61 5.51
N SER A 74 -5.47 -16.90 6.73
CA SER A 74 -4.13 -16.49 7.17
C SER A 74 -3.13 -17.64 7.25
N LEU A 75 -1.83 -17.34 7.06
CA LEU A 75 -0.74 -18.32 7.15
C LEU A 75 -0.61 -18.87 8.58
N GLY A 76 -0.60 -18.00 9.58
CA GLY A 76 -0.45 -18.38 10.98
C GLY A 76 -1.49 -19.39 11.46
N ALA A 77 -2.77 -19.19 11.08
CA ALA A 77 -3.87 -20.10 11.40
C ALA A 77 -3.95 -21.34 10.49
N ARG A 78 -3.12 -21.46 9.47
CA ARG A 78 -3.17 -22.49 8.42
C ARG A 78 -4.50 -22.49 7.66
N SER A 79 -5.15 -21.37 7.52
CA SER A 79 -6.35 -21.16 6.69
C SER A 79 -6.05 -20.51 5.34
N ALA A 80 -4.81 -20.09 5.09
CA ALA A 80 -4.38 -19.69 3.77
C ALA A 80 -4.41 -20.90 2.81
N ALA A 81 -4.98 -20.72 1.61
CA ALA A 81 -5.17 -21.81 0.65
C ALA A 81 -3.88 -22.10 -0.11
N MET A 82 -3.39 -23.34 -0.01
CA MET A 82 -2.11 -23.77 -0.54
C MET A 82 -2.29 -24.74 -1.71
N LEU A 83 -1.35 -24.73 -2.66
CA LEU A 83 -1.28 -25.73 -3.74
C LEU A 83 -0.93 -27.12 -3.22
N GLU A 84 -0.03 -27.18 -2.25
CA GLU A 84 0.43 -28.40 -1.60
C GLU A 84 0.18 -28.31 -0.09
N PRO A 85 0.04 -29.43 0.63
CA PRO A 85 -0.19 -29.41 2.08
C PRO A 85 0.84 -28.57 2.84
N TYR A 86 0.41 -27.98 3.94
CA TYR A 86 1.30 -27.33 4.90
C TYR A 86 2.41 -28.30 5.32
N SER A 87 3.65 -27.81 5.39
CA SER A 87 4.81 -28.66 5.75
C SER A 87 4.72 -29.23 7.17
N ASP A 88 4.06 -28.51 8.07
CA ASP A 88 3.84 -28.89 9.45
C ASP A 88 2.45 -29.48 9.73
N ARG A 89 1.66 -29.77 8.68
CA ARG A 89 0.33 -30.39 8.82
C ARG A 89 -0.04 -31.21 7.59
N GLU A 90 0.23 -32.50 7.67
CA GLU A 90 -0.01 -33.44 6.58
C GLU A 90 -1.47 -33.41 6.07
N GLY A 91 -1.64 -33.40 4.76
CA GLY A 91 -2.93 -33.44 4.07
C GLY A 91 -3.76 -32.15 4.19
N HIS A 92 -3.31 -31.14 4.92
CA HIS A 92 -4.04 -29.88 5.10
C HIS A 92 -3.54 -28.80 4.13
N ILE A 93 -4.45 -28.27 3.30
CA ILE A 93 -4.16 -27.25 2.28
C ILE A 93 -4.81 -25.89 2.57
N GLY A 94 -5.41 -25.70 3.74
CA GLY A 94 -6.16 -24.46 4.06
C GLY A 94 -7.54 -24.41 3.42
N ASP A 95 -8.11 -23.21 3.33
CA ASP A 95 -9.52 -22.99 3.00
C ASP A 95 -9.66 -22.04 1.81
N TYR A 96 -10.03 -22.54 0.63
CA TYR A 96 -10.47 -21.72 -0.49
C TYR A 96 -11.89 -21.20 -0.22
N ARG A 97 -12.12 -19.91 -0.42
CA ARG A 97 -13.45 -19.30 -0.25
C ARG A 97 -14.35 -19.50 -1.47
N TYR A 98 -13.77 -19.82 -2.63
CA TYR A 98 -14.47 -19.97 -3.90
C TYR A 98 -13.97 -21.21 -4.64
N THR A 99 -14.82 -21.82 -5.47
CA THR A 99 -14.31 -22.61 -6.59
C THR A 99 -13.76 -21.67 -7.67
N GLN A 100 -13.00 -22.21 -8.64
CA GLN A 100 -12.49 -21.37 -9.74
C GLN A 100 -13.63 -20.74 -10.56
N GLU A 101 -14.70 -21.47 -10.78
CA GLU A 101 -15.89 -21.00 -11.51
C GLU A 101 -16.57 -19.84 -10.76
N GLN A 102 -16.76 -20.01 -9.45
CA GLN A 102 -17.39 -18.97 -8.62
C GLN A 102 -16.57 -17.68 -8.62
N VAL A 103 -15.26 -17.76 -8.42
CA VAL A 103 -14.40 -16.56 -8.38
C VAL A 103 -14.34 -15.87 -9.75
N ASN A 104 -14.35 -16.63 -10.84
CA ASN A 104 -14.41 -16.06 -12.19
C ASN A 104 -15.69 -15.23 -12.41
N GLU A 105 -16.83 -15.72 -11.93
CA GLU A 105 -18.12 -15.00 -12.03
C GLU A 105 -18.12 -13.73 -11.16
N VAL A 106 -17.60 -13.80 -9.91
CA VAL A 106 -17.53 -12.66 -9.01
C VAL A 106 -16.61 -11.57 -9.58
N VAL A 107 -15.42 -11.96 -10.03
CA VAL A 107 -14.45 -11.05 -10.67
C VAL A 107 -15.06 -10.40 -11.91
N LYS A 108 -15.75 -11.20 -12.76
CA LYS A 108 -16.34 -10.70 -14.01
C LYS A 108 -17.32 -9.56 -13.76
N VAL A 109 -18.19 -9.66 -12.74
CA VAL A 109 -19.19 -8.62 -12.43
C VAL A 109 -18.52 -7.27 -12.14
N ALA A 110 -17.53 -7.25 -11.26
CA ALA A 110 -16.85 -6.02 -10.90
C ALA A 110 -15.96 -5.50 -12.02
N TYR A 111 -15.26 -6.40 -12.72
CA TYR A 111 -14.38 -6.02 -13.82
C TYR A 111 -15.16 -5.42 -14.99
N ASP A 112 -16.26 -6.04 -15.43
CA ASP A 112 -17.08 -5.53 -16.53
C ASP A 112 -17.76 -4.19 -16.19
N ALA A 113 -18.01 -3.93 -14.90
CA ALA A 113 -18.53 -2.65 -14.41
C ALA A 113 -17.45 -1.56 -14.25
N GLY A 114 -16.20 -1.82 -14.65
CA GLY A 114 -15.11 -0.83 -14.64
C GLY A 114 -14.34 -0.72 -13.33
N TYR A 115 -14.72 -1.46 -12.27
CA TYR A 115 -14.05 -1.38 -10.99
C TYR A 115 -12.64 -2.00 -11.00
N GLN A 116 -11.73 -1.41 -10.24
CA GLN A 116 -10.53 -2.10 -9.79
C GLN A 116 -10.93 -3.20 -8.81
N ILE A 117 -10.18 -4.29 -8.79
CA ILE A 117 -10.42 -5.39 -7.85
C ILE A 117 -9.17 -5.60 -7.01
N ALA A 118 -9.34 -5.66 -5.69
CA ALA A 118 -8.30 -5.93 -4.71
C ALA A 118 -8.69 -7.18 -3.93
N THR A 119 -7.96 -8.28 -4.12
CA THR A 119 -8.30 -9.56 -3.49
C THR A 119 -7.23 -9.99 -2.51
N HIS A 120 -7.64 -10.26 -1.27
CA HIS A 120 -6.79 -10.89 -0.26
C HIS A 120 -6.41 -12.31 -0.68
N CYS A 121 -5.10 -12.56 -0.86
CA CYS A 121 -4.55 -13.88 -1.13
C CYS A 121 -3.23 -14.05 -0.38
N ILE A 122 -3.20 -14.98 0.56
CA ILE A 122 -2.02 -15.30 1.36
C ILE A 122 -1.33 -16.56 0.85
N GLY A 123 -2.08 -17.65 0.63
CA GLY A 123 -1.53 -18.90 0.15
C GLY A 123 -1.24 -18.91 -1.35
N ASP A 124 -0.30 -19.74 -1.78
CA ASP A 124 0.07 -19.92 -3.19
C ASP A 124 -1.08 -20.47 -4.04
N GLY A 125 -1.97 -21.25 -3.44
CA GLY A 125 -3.18 -21.72 -4.08
C GLY A 125 -4.19 -20.60 -4.33
N ALA A 126 -4.43 -19.72 -3.35
CA ALA A 126 -5.30 -18.57 -3.52
C ALA A 126 -4.74 -17.57 -4.55
N ASN A 127 -3.43 -17.32 -4.51
CA ASN A 127 -2.74 -16.47 -5.50
C ASN A 127 -2.92 -17.04 -6.92
N ASN A 128 -2.67 -18.33 -7.11
CA ASN A 128 -2.86 -19.00 -8.41
C ASN A 128 -4.31 -18.89 -8.89
N GLN A 129 -5.29 -19.17 -8.00
CA GLN A 129 -6.71 -19.08 -8.31
C GLN A 129 -7.11 -17.67 -8.77
N MET A 130 -6.64 -16.64 -8.08
CA MET A 130 -6.97 -15.25 -8.43
C MET A 130 -6.27 -14.78 -9.69
N ILE A 131 -5.02 -15.17 -9.92
CA ILE A 131 -4.32 -14.87 -11.19
C ILE A 131 -5.08 -15.50 -12.37
N ASN A 132 -5.61 -16.73 -12.21
CA ASN A 132 -6.46 -17.38 -13.22
C ASN A 132 -7.73 -16.56 -13.50
N ALA A 133 -8.42 -16.09 -12.45
CA ALA A 133 -9.65 -15.32 -12.59
C ALA A 133 -9.40 -13.94 -13.24
N TYR A 134 -8.33 -13.26 -12.84
CA TYR A 134 -7.94 -11.98 -13.42
C TYR A 134 -7.52 -12.12 -14.89
N GLU A 135 -6.73 -13.14 -15.21
CA GLU A 135 -6.35 -13.41 -16.59
C GLU A 135 -7.58 -13.69 -17.48
N ALA A 136 -8.54 -14.47 -16.97
CA ALA A 136 -9.79 -14.74 -17.69
C ALA A 136 -10.60 -13.47 -17.93
N ALA A 137 -10.70 -12.57 -16.94
CA ALA A 137 -11.40 -11.28 -17.07
C ALA A 137 -10.70 -10.35 -18.08
N ILE A 138 -9.36 -10.22 -17.99
CA ILE A 138 -8.55 -9.41 -18.91
C ILE A 138 -8.70 -9.91 -20.36
N LYS A 139 -8.65 -11.23 -20.56
CA LYS A 139 -8.83 -11.82 -21.92
C LYS A 139 -10.23 -11.60 -22.48
N ALA A 140 -11.25 -11.66 -21.62
CA ALA A 140 -12.64 -11.49 -22.04
C ALA A 140 -12.99 -10.03 -22.36
N ASN A 141 -12.43 -9.07 -21.63
CA ASN A 141 -12.68 -7.64 -21.75
C ASN A 141 -11.36 -6.86 -21.52
N PRO A 142 -10.48 -6.77 -22.53
CA PRO A 142 -9.16 -6.13 -22.37
C PRO A 142 -9.28 -4.66 -21.96
N ARG A 143 -8.50 -4.26 -20.95
CA ARG A 143 -8.28 -2.87 -20.52
C ARG A 143 -6.80 -2.62 -20.36
N ASP A 144 -6.27 -1.57 -20.96
CA ASP A 144 -4.85 -1.25 -20.96
C ASP A 144 -4.34 -0.89 -19.55
N ASP A 145 -5.16 -0.20 -18.76
CA ASP A 145 -4.85 0.19 -17.38
C ASP A 145 -5.93 -0.32 -16.41
N HIS A 146 -5.82 -1.56 -15.99
CA HIS A 146 -6.77 -2.19 -15.06
C HIS A 146 -6.33 -2.14 -13.61
N ARG A 147 -5.02 -2.08 -13.32
CA ARG A 147 -4.38 -2.09 -11.99
C ARG A 147 -5.03 -3.06 -11.01
N LEU A 148 -5.41 -4.25 -11.47
CA LEU A 148 -5.91 -5.31 -10.59
C LEU A 148 -4.87 -5.60 -9.52
N ARG A 149 -5.30 -5.75 -8.27
CA ARG A 149 -4.41 -5.96 -7.14
C ARG A 149 -4.65 -7.31 -6.47
N ILE A 150 -3.57 -7.91 -6.02
CA ILE A 150 -3.61 -8.97 -5.01
C ILE A 150 -3.03 -8.38 -3.72
N GLU A 151 -3.88 -8.30 -2.70
CA GLU A 151 -3.50 -7.86 -1.37
C GLU A 151 -2.76 -9.00 -0.67
N HIS A 152 -1.70 -8.68 0.03
CA HIS A 152 -0.71 -9.52 0.67
C HIS A 152 0.28 -10.14 -0.34
N PHE A 153 -0.18 -10.87 -1.35
CA PHE A 153 0.69 -11.54 -2.31
C PHE A 153 1.84 -12.27 -1.60
N GLN A 154 1.46 -13.03 -0.53
CA GLN A 154 2.36 -13.34 0.56
C GLN A 154 3.20 -14.58 0.30
N ILE A 155 2.56 -15.71 -0.04
CA ILE A 155 3.22 -16.94 -0.47
C ILE A 155 2.82 -17.17 -1.93
N VAL A 156 3.77 -17.14 -2.84
CA VAL A 156 3.47 -17.20 -4.28
C VAL A 156 4.45 -18.15 -4.96
N ALA A 157 3.94 -19.04 -5.80
CA ALA A 157 4.80 -19.88 -6.62
C ALA A 157 5.62 -19.01 -7.60
N PRO A 158 6.93 -19.25 -7.80
CA PRO A 158 7.76 -18.41 -8.67
C PRO A 158 7.20 -18.20 -10.08
N ALA A 159 6.58 -19.23 -10.67
CA ALA A 159 5.93 -19.11 -11.98
C ALA A 159 4.71 -18.19 -11.96
N ASP A 160 3.99 -18.11 -10.83
CA ASP A 160 2.84 -17.22 -10.67
C ASP A 160 3.28 -15.77 -10.40
N ILE A 161 4.44 -15.54 -9.80
CA ILE A 161 5.03 -14.19 -9.72
C ILE A 161 5.27 -13.64 -11.14
N ASP A 162 5.92 -14.41 -12.01
CA ASP A 162 6.19 -14.00 -13.40
C ASP A 162 4.88 -13.73 -14.17
N ARG A 163 3.91 -14.60 -13.97
CA ARG A 163 2.61 -14.52 -14.64
C ARG A 163 1.83 -13.29 -14.17
N ALA A 164 1.75 -13.03 -12.87
CA ALA A 164 1.07 -11.86 -12.32
C ALA A 164 1.67 -10.56 -12.86
N ILE A 165 3.01 -10.45 -12.87
CA ILE A 165 3.72 -9.28 -13.38
C ILE A 165 3.45 -9.09 -14.88
N SER A 166 3.52 -10.17 -15.66
CA SER A 166 3.25 -10.10 -17.11
C SER A 166 1.82 -9.69 -17.46
N LEU A 167 0.87 -9.95 -16.56
CA LEU A 167 -0.52 -9.52 -16.67
C LEU A 167 -0.76 -8.11 -16.14
N GLY A 168 0.24 -7.42 -15.58
CA GLY A 168 0.07 -6.10 -14.95
C GLY A 168 -0.68 -6.12 -13.62
N ILE A 169 -0.76 -7.28 -12.95
CA ILE A 169 -1.36 -7.40 -11.62
C ILE A 169 -0.40 -6.83 -10.59
N LEU A 170 -0.88 -5.95 -9.72
CA LEU A 170 -0.09 -5.28 -8.70
C LEU A 170 -0.06 -6.09 -7.39
N PRO A 171 1.12 -6.48 -6.89
CA PRO A 171 1.28 -7.06 -5.57
C PRO A 171 1.21 -5.97 -4.50
N SER A 172 0.10 -5.86 -3.77
CA SER A 172 -0.11 -4.88 -2.69
C SER A 172 0.26 -5.53 -1.37
N MET A 173 1.44 -5.20 -0.84
CA MET A 173 2.05 -5.96 0.25
C MET A 173 2.13 -5.17 1.56
N GLN A 174 2.41 -5.85 2.67
CA GLN A 174 2.63 -5.28 3.99
C GLN A 174 3.95 -5.80 4.51
N THR A 175 4.96 -4.91 4.55
CA THR A 175 6.32 -5.35 4.88
C THR A 175 6.49 -5.77 6.33
N THR A 176 5.65 -5.31 7.25
CA THR A 176 5.60 -5.78 8.63
C THR A 176 5.15 -7.23 8.75
N HIS A 177 4.28 -7.73 7.86
CA HIS A 177 3.83 -9.13 7.90
C HIS A 177 5.00 -10.12 7.79
N ALA A 178 6.02 -9.84 6.98
CA ALA A 178 7.21 -10.70 6.90
C ALA A 178 7.90 -10.85 8.27
N THR A 179 8.00 -9.75 9.01
CA THR A 179 8.69 -9.74 10.32
C THR A 179 7.83 -10.23 11.49
N SER A 180 6.53 -10.31 11.30
CA SER A 180 5.60 -10.97 12.24
C SER A 180 5.53 -12.47 11.97
N ASP A 181 5.44 -12.88 10.70
CA ASP A 181 5.27 -14.27 10.30
C ASP A 181 6.57 -15.08 10.26
N MET A 182 7.75 -14.44 10.23
CA MET A 182 9.05 -15.12 10.18
C MET A 182 9.23 -16.21 11.26
N LEU A 183 8.49 -16.11 12.36
CA LEU A 183 8.54 -17.09 13.45
C LEU A 183 7.87 -18.43 13.10
N VAL A 184 7.01 -18.44 12.11
CA VAL A 184 6.22 -19.60 11.73
C VAL A 184 6.23 -19.91 10.24
N ALA A 185 6.62 -18.97 9.39
CA ALA A 185 6.47 -19.08 7.94
C ALA A 185 7.19 -20.30 7.37
N GLU A 186 8.46 -20.52 7.76
CA GLU A 186 9.25 -21.67 7.26
C GLU A 186 8.67 -23.00 7.73
N ASP A 187 8.18 -23.08 8.97
CA ASP A 187 7.50 -24.29 9.47
C ASP A 187 6.24 -24.59 8.64
N ARG A 188 5.49 -23.53 8.26
CA ARG A 188 4.24 -23.66 7.50
C ARG A 188 4.46 -24.12 6.07
N VAL A 189 5.45 -23.55 5.38
CA VAL A 189 5.60 -23.75 3.92
C VAL A 189 6.84 -24.54 3.52
N GLY A 190 7.80 -24.72 4.42
CA GLY A 190 9.05 -25.44 4.16
C GLY A 190 10.05 -24.64 3.32
N SER A 191 11.27 -25.20 3.19
CA SER A 191 12.44 -24.52 2.62
C SER A 191 12.33 -24.16 1.12
N GLU A 192 11.45 -24.81 0.38
CA GLU A 192 11.29 -24.52 -1.04
C GLU A 192 10.25 -23.40 -1.29
N ARG A 193 9.07 -23.49 -0.66
CA ARG A 193 8.00 -22.49 -0.88
C ARG A 193 8.31 -21.16 -0.22
N ILE A 194 9.14 -21.13 0.83
CA ILE A 194 9.58 -19.87 1.47
C ILE A 194 10.34 -18.96 0.50
N LYS A 195 10.93 -19.49 -0.57
CA LYS A 195 11.63 -18.71 -1.61
C LYS A 195 10.69 -17.81 -2.42
N GLY A 196 9.41 -18.12 -2.46
CA GLY A 196 8.38 -17.29 -3.07
C GLY A 196 7.55 -16.50 -2.05
N ALA A 197 7.98 -16.47 -0.79
CA ALA A 197 7.28 -15.79 0.28
C ALA A 197 7.89 -14.40 0.56
N TYR A 198 7.05 -13.37 0.66
CA TYR A 198 7.50 -11.99 0.93
C TYR A 198 8.67 -11.58 0.00
N ALA A 199 8.58 -11.95 -1.27
CA ALA A 199 9.66 -11.91 -2.26
C ALA A 199 9.81 -10.51 -2.91
N TRP A 200 10.06 -9.49 -2.10
CA TRP A 200 10.01 -8.09 -2.56
C TRP A 200 11.07 -7.76 -3.58
N ARG A 201 12.33 -8.15 -3.35
CA ARG A 201 13.43 -7.93 -4.29
C ARG A 201 13.18 -8.65 -5.61
N THR A 202 12.75 -9.92 -5.52
CA THR A 202 12.38 -10.72 -6.70
C THR A 202 11.30 -10.04 -7.54
N ILE A 203 10.26 -9.48 -6.91
CA ILE A 203 9.17 -8.76 -7.60
C ILE A 203 9.68 -7.47 -8.23
N LEU A 204 10.46 -6.67 -7.50
CA LEU A 204 11.01 -5.40 -7.99
C LEU A 204 11.99 -5.59 -9.13
N ASP A 205 12.87 -6.59 -9.05
CA ASP A 205 13.86 -6.90 -10.10
C ASP A 205 13.18 -7.39 -11.40
N LYS A 206 11.95 -7.89 -11.32
CA LYS A 206 11.11 -8.22 -12.48
C LYS A 206 10.35 -7.01 -13.04
N GLY A 207 10.53 -5.83 -12.49
CA GLY A 207 10.01 -4.57 -13.01
C GLY A 207 8.60 -4.20 -12.53
N SER A 208 8.05 -4.90 -11.54
CA SER A 208 6.81 -4.49 -10.89
C SER A 208 7.06 -3.43 -9.81
N VAL A 209 5.99 -2.82 -9.32
CA VAL A 209 6.01 -1.95 -8.15
C VAL A 209 5.23 -2.62 -7.01
N ILE A 210 5.55 -2.27 -5.76
CA ILE A 210 4.91 -2.84 -4.57
C ILE A 210 4.25 -1.71 -3.76
N PRO A 211 2.96 -1.43 -3.96
CA PRO A 211 2.18 -0.62 -3.01
C PRO A 211 2.22 -1.26 -1.63
N ASN A 212 2.40 -0.45 -0.59
CA ASN A 212 2.62 -0.96 0.77
C ASN A 212 1.65 -0.32 1.77
N GLY A 213 1.45 -1.02 2.87
CA GLY A 213 0.60 -0.58 3.96
C GLY A 213 0.85 -1.36 5.24
N SER A 214 0.09 -1.07 6.29
CA SER A 214 0.16 -1.78 7.57
C SER A 214 -0.92 -2.84 7.75
N ASP A 215 -1.98 -2.79 6.93
CA ASP A 215 -3.18 -3.60 7.16
C ASP A 215 -3.74 -3.40 8.58
N ALA A 216 -3.71 -2.16 9.08
CA ALA A 216 -4.21 -1.86 10.42
C ALA A 216 -5.69 -2.28 10.58
N PRO A 217 -6.07 -2.92 11.69
CA PRO A 217 -5.33 -3.06 12.94
C PRO A 217 -4.50 -4.35 13.08
N VAL A 218 -4.29 -5.13 12.00
CA VAL A 218 -3.45 -6.34 12.03
C VAL A 218 -2.04 -5.97 12.46
N GLU A 219 -1.47 -4.93 11.84
CA GLU A 219 -0.22 -4.32 12.27
C GLU A 219 -0.45 -2.88 12.75
N LEU A 220 0.56 -2.30 13.42
CA LEU A 220 0.48 -0.90 13.86
C LEU A 220 0.44 0.05 12.67
N VAL A 221 -0.37 1.11 12.77
CA VAL A 221 -0.60 2.09 11.69
C VAL A 221 0.63 2.90 11.29
N ASN A 222 1.71 2.90 12.10
CA ASN A 222 2.90 3.71 11.86
C ASN A 222 3.65 3.25 10.60
N PRO A 223 3.71 4.03 9.50
CA PRO A 223 4.34 3.62 8.25
C PRO A 223 5.86 3.41 8.38
N TYR A 224 6.51 4.06 9.35
CA TYR A 224 7.95 3.90 9.57
C TYR A 224 8.33 2.51 10.09
N HIS A 225 7.40 1.79 10.71
CA HIS A 225 7.60 0.36 11.04
C HIS A 225 7.68 -0.48 9.75
N GLY A 226 6.81 -0.18 8.77
CA GLY A 226 6.84 -0.84 7.46
C GLY A 226 8.10 -0.50 6.66
N ILE A 227 8.50 0.78 6.60
CA ILE A 227 9.74 1.21 5.94
C ILE A 227 10.96 0.55 6.60
N TYR A 228 10.99 0.48 7.95
CA TYR A 228 12.03 -0.22 8.67
C TYR A 228 12.10 -1.71 8.33
N ALA A 229 10.97 -2.40 8.37
CA ALA A 229 10.88 -3.82 8.01
C ALA A 229 11.30 -4.07 6.55
N ALA A 230 10.89 -3.19 5.62
CA ALA A 230 11.28 -3.27 4.21
C ALA A 230 12.79 -3.22 4.01
N VAL A 231 13.48 -2.34 4.73
CA VAL A 231 14.93 -2.10 4.58
C VAL A 231 15.76 -3.13 5.34
N THR A 232 15.30 -3.55 6.52
CA THR A 232 16.13 -4.37 7.44
C THR A 232 15.74 -5.83 7.50
N ARG A 233 14.50 -6.19 7.12
CA ARG A 233 13.94 -7.53 7.29
C ARG A 233 14.01 -8.01 8.75
N THR A 234 13.92 -7.07 9.71
CA THR A 234 13.91 -7.35 11.14
C THR A 234 12.64 -6.83 11.80
N ASN A 235 12.25 -7.45 12.91
CA ASN A 235 11.18 -6.93 13.74
C ASN A 235 11.64 -5.64 14.49
N ARG A 236 10.72 -5.00 15.20
CA ARG A 236 11.02 -3.75 15.92
C ARG A 236 12.06 -3.88 17.06
N LEU A 237 12.41 -5.11 17.45
CA LEU A 237 13.50 -5.38 18.38
C LEU A 237 14.86 -5.53 17.69
N GLY A 238 14.89 -5.48 16.34
CA GLY A 238 16.10 -5.68 15.55
C GLY A 238 16.49 -7.15 15.41
N GLU A 239 15.51 -8.05 15.46
CA GLU A 239 15.71 -9.49 15.31
C GLU A 239 15.03 -10.00 14.02
N PRO A 240 15.62 -11.02 13.36
CA PRO A 240 16.92 -11.64 13.64
C PRO A 240 18.08 -10.73 13.23
N LYS A 241 19.24 -10.87 13.89
CA LYS A 241 20.45 -10.15 13.48
C LYS A 241 20.82 -10.45 12.03
N GLY A 242 20.98 -9.41 11.22
CA GLY A 242 21.28 -9.52 9.79
C GLY A 242 20.04 -9.58 8.89
N GLY A 243 18.84 -9.67 9.46
CA GLY A 243 17.57 -9.71 8.73
C GLY A 243 17.14 -11.11 8.31
N TRP A 244 15.85 -11.36 8.33
CA TRP A 244 15.24 -12.61 7.83
C TRP A 244 15.13 -12.56 6.30
N HIS A 245 15.80 -13.48 5.58
CA HIS A 245 15.89 -13.43 4.11
C HIS A 245 16.26 -12.03 3.60
N ILE A 246 17.38 -11.49 4.09
CA ILE A 246 17.83 -10.11 3.81
C ILE A 246 18.04 -9.82 2.32
N GLU A 247 18.27 -10.86 1.52
CA GLU A 247 18.36 -10.78 0.06
C GLU A 247 17.10 -10.22 -0.59
N GLU A 248 15.95 -10.36 0.07
CA GLU A 248 14.65 -9.84 -0.39
C GLU A 248 14.35 -8.42 0.13
N ALA A 249 15.30 -7.74 0.78
CA ALA A 249 15.09 -6.40 1.29
C ALA A 249 14.93 -5.36 0.17
N MET A 250 14.21 -4.30 0.46
CA MET A 250 14.13 -3.09 -0.36
C MET A 250 15.27 -2.13 -0.03
N THR A 251 15.68 -1.32 -1.00
CA THR A 251 16.44 -0.10 -0.72
C THR A 251 15.56 0.90 0.03
N ARG A 252 16.17 1.91 0.65
CA ARG A 252 15.41 2.98 1.35
C ARG A 252 14.49 3.75 0.41
N GLU A 253 14.96 4.02 -0.82
CA GLU A 253 14.18 4.70 -1.83
C GLU A 253 12.96 3.87 -2.24
N GLU A 254 13.14 2.58 -2.52
CA GLU A 254 12.03 1.66 -2.84
C GLU A 254 11.04 1.55 -1.69
N ALA A 255 11.53 1.41 -0.45
CA ALA A 255 10.70 1.37 0.73
C ALA A 255 9.87 2.66 0.91
N LEU A 256 10.45 3.84 0.67
CA LEU A 256 9.71 5.09 0.71
C LEU A 256 8.71 5.20 -0.44
N ARG A 257 9.11 4.86 -1.67
CA ARG A 257 8.21 4.84 -2.84
C ARG A 257 7.02 3.91 -2.64
N SER A 258 7.22 2.79 -1.95
CA SER A 258 6.14 1.82 -1.68
C SER A 258 5.02 2.42 -0.82
N PHE A 259 5.33 3.34 0.09
CA PHE A 259 4.36 4.06 0.93
C PHE A 259 3.89 5.39 0.32
N THR A 260 4.41 5.81 -0.83
CA THR A 260 4.09 7.10 -1.47
C THR A 260 3.68 6.92 -2.93
N ASN A 261 4.62 7.05 -3.87
CA ASN A 261 4.36 7.01 -5.32
C ASN A 261 3.67 5.73 -5.80
N TRP A 262 4.13 4.56 -5.34
CA TRP A 262 3.57 3.30 -5.79
C TRP A 262 2.18 3.04 -5.21
N SER A 263 1.92 3.52 -3.98
CA SER A 263 0.57 3.48 -3.41
C SER A 263 -0.36 4.45 -4.13
N ALA A 264 0.11 5.65 -4.47
CA ALA A 264 -0.68 6.59 -5.29
C ALA A 264 -0.98 6.03 -6.68
N TYR A 265 0.01 5.39 -7.32
CA TYR A 265 -0.18 4.67 -8.59
C TYR A 265 -1.24 3.58 -8.46
N ALA A 266 -1.20 2.76 -7.42
CA ALA A 266 -2.17 1.68 -7.23
C ALA A 266 -3.61 2.17 -7.03
N GLU A 267 -3.80 3.44 -6.68
CA GLU A 267 -5.10 4.10 -6.51
C GLU A 267 -5.51 4.96 -7.71
N PHE A 268 -4.74 4.99 -8.82
CA PHE A 268 -4.92 5.90 -9.96
C PHE A 268 -4.83 7.38 -9.58
N ASN A 269 -4.01 7.72 -8.62
CA ASN A 269 -3.88 9.06 -8.06
C ASN A 269 -2.45 9.63 -8.18
N GLU A 270 -1.57 8.98 -8.95
CA GLU A 270 -0.18 9.39 -9.12
C GLU A 270 -0.01 10.79 -9.73
N ASP A 271 -0.98 11.25 -10.49
CA ASP A 271 -0.97 12.60 -11.09
C ASP A 271 -1.34 13.69 -10.09
N ILE A 272 -1.99 13.33 -8.98
CA ILE A 272 -2.47 14.29 -7.97
C ILE A 272 -1.79 14.17 -6.61
N LYS A 273 -1.15 13.04 -6.28
CA LYS A 273 -0.45 12.82 -5.01
C LYS A 273 0.70 11.80 -5.14
N GLY A 274 1.36 11.49 -4.02
CA GLY A 274 2.46 10.50 -3.95
C GLY A 274 3.86 11.10 -4.12
N SER A 275 3.95 12.35 -4.57
CA SER A 275 5.20 13.12 -4.66
C SER A 275 4.90 14.60 -4.52
N LEU A 276 5.93 15.41 -4.20
CA LEU A 276 5.85 16.87 -4.18
C LEU A 276 6.31 17.44 -5.52
N GLU A 277 5.35 17.66 -6.39
CA GLU A 277 5.56 18.20 -7.73
C GLU A 277 4.55 19.33 -7.99
N VAL A 278 4.94 20.26 -8.90
CA VAL A 278 4.04 21.35 -9.30
C VAL A 278 2.79 20.78 -9.95
N GLY A 279 1.63 21.14 -9.44
CA GLY A 279 0.32 20.69 -9.91
C GLY A 279 -0.30 19.58 -9.06
N LYS A 280 0.47 18.92 -8.19
CA LYS A 280 -0.07 17.93 -7.24
C LYS A 280 -0.59 18.58 -5.96
N LEU A 281 -1.36 17.81 -5.21
CA LEU A 281 -1.87 18.20 -3.91
C LEU A 281 -0.71 18.47 -2.93
N ALA A 282 -0.86 19.48 -2.11
CA ALA A 282 0.07 19.79 -1.05
C ALA A 282 -0.18 18.85 0.15
N ASP A 283 0.10 17.55 -0.07
CA ASP A 283 0.04 16.49 0.94
C ASP A 283 1.46 16.11 1.35
N PHE A 284 1.86 16.41 2.58
CA PHE A 284 3.20 16.07 3.06
C PHE A 284 3.27 15.90 4.58
N ALA A 285 4.30 15.20 5.04
CA ALA A 285 4.68 15.11 6.43
C ALA A 285 6.08 15.67 6.65
N VAL A 286 6.27 16.46 7.71
CA VAL A 286 7.60 16.84 8.21
C VAL A 286 7.98 15.87 9.31
N ILE A 287 9.17 15.31 9.22
CA ILE A 287 9.66 14.28 10.14
C ILE A 287 10.95 14.72 10.83
N ASP A 288 11.26 14.08 11.97
CA ASP A 288 12.38 14.46 12.84
C ASP A 288 13.76 14.00 12.35
N ARG A 289 13.83 13.23 11.26
CA ARG A 289 15.09 12.68 10.71
C ARG A 289 15.03 12.43 9.22
N ASP A 290 16.20 12.40 8.60
CA ASP A 290 16.36 12.00 7.20
C ASP A 290 16.37 10.47 7.11
N LEU A 291 15.33 9.89 6.51
CA LEU A 291 15.18 8.44 6.32
C LEU A 291 16.25 7.86 5.39
N MET A 292 16.82 8.67 4.51
CA MET A 292 17.80 8.20 3.51
C MET A 292 19.19 8.02 4.12
N THR A 293 19.52 8.77 5.17
CA THR A 293 20.89 8.81 5.73
C THR A 293 20.99 8.41 7.18
N CYS A 294 19.91 8.41 7.97
CA CYS A 294 19.94 7.99 9.37
C CYS A 294 20.37 6.51 9.51
N PRO A 295 20.98 6.09 10.64
CA PRO A 295 21.18 4.66 10.90
C PRO A 295 19.87 3.89 10.78
N ALA A 296 19.90 2.70 10.14
CA ALA A 296 18.69 1.96 9.78
C ALA A 296 17.81 1.63 11.00
N GLU A 297 18.43 1.33 12.14
CA GLU A 297 17.75 1.03 13.41
C GLU A 297 16.88 2.17 13.95
N TYR A 298 17.09 3.41 13.49
CA TYR A 298 16.31 4.58 13.91
C TYR A 298 15.12 4.88 12.98
N ILE A 299 15.00 4.24 11.82
CA ILE A 299 13.88 4.45 10.89
C ILE A 299 12.54 4.21 11.61
N LYS A 300 12.40 3.13 12.36
CA LYS A 300 11.19 2.75 13.11
C LYS A 300 10.78 3.76 14.20
N ASP A 301 11.73 4.58 14.68
CA ASP A 301 11.53 5.55 15.74
C ASP A 301 11.26 6.97 15.22
N THR A 302 11.08 7.11 13.90
CA THR A 302 10.78 8.38 13.24
C THR A 302 9.49 8.99 13.77
N GLN A 303 9.55 10.30 14.07
CA GLN A 303 8.43 11.07 14.57
C GLN A 303 7.93 12.04 13.51
N VAL A 304 6.61 12.08 13.30
CA VAL A 304 5.98 13.12 12.50
C VAL A 304 5.87 14.39 13.34
N LEU A 305 6.38 15.49 12.82
CA LEU A 305 6.32 16.81 13.44
C LEU A 305 5.14 17.64 12.94
N LEU A 306 4.81 17.48 11.67
CA LEU A 306 3.71 18.17 10.99
C LEU A 306 3.14 17.27 9.92
N THR A 307 1.82 17.28 9.75
CA THR A 307 1.13 16.72 8.58
C THR A 307 0.26 17.79 7.94
N VAL A 308 0.39 17.91 6.62
CA VAL A 308 -0.42 18.80 5.79
C VAL A 308 -1.17 17.95 4.77
N SER A 309 -2.46 18.20 4.61
CA SER A 309 -3.32 17.54 3.63
C SER A 309 -4.08 18.61 2.83
N GLY A 310 -3.94 18.59 1.50
CA GLY A 310 -4.55 19.58 0.62
C GLY A 310 -4.14 21.02 0.92
N GLY A 311 -2.95 21.23 1.49
CA GLY A 311 -2.47 22.54 1.92
C GLY A 311 -2.94 22.97 3.32
N GLU A 312 -3.76 22.17 4.00
CA GLU A 312 -4.22 22.43 5.37
C GLU A 312 -3.39 21.64 6.38
N GLU A 313 -2.99 22.29 7.47
CA GLU A 313 -2.36 21.60 8.60
C GLU A 313 -3.40 20.74 9.33
N VAL A 314 -3.18 19.42 9.33
CA VAL A 314 -4.07 18.45 9.99
C VAL A 314 -3.48 17.84 11.26
N TYR A 315 -2.18 17.95 11.44
CA TYR A 315 -1.48 17.51 12.65
C TYR A 315 -0.21 18.32 12.88
N ARG A 316 0.08 18.64 14.13
CA ARG A 316 1.36 19.21 14.61
C ARG A 316 1.71 18.61 15.97
N LYS A 317 2.95 18.15 16.07
CA LYS A 317 3.49 17.55 17.30
C LYS A 317 3.87 18.62 18.30
N ASP A 318 3.34 19.35 18.94
CA ASP A 318 3.63 20.48 19.85
C ASP A 318 3.69 21.86 19.16
N ALA A 319 3.32 22.88 19.92
CA ALA A 319 3.36 24.28 19.47
C ALA A 319 4.79 24.86 19.40
N SER A 320 5.82 24.05 19.63
CA SER A 320 7.23 24.43 19.53
C SER A 320 7.68 24.48 18.07
N VAL A 321 8.61 25.39 17.78
CA VAL A 321 9.18 25.62 16.44
C VAL A 321 9.54 24.30 15.75
N PRO A 322 9.03 24.04 14.53
CA PRO A 322 9.36 22.82 13.81
C PRO A 322 10.87 22.74 13.60
N THR A 323 11.44 21.63 14.00
CA THR A 323 12.85 21.32 13.71
C THR A 323 12.89 20.33 12.54
N VAL A 324 13.55 20.67 11.45
CA VAL A 324 13.82 19.76 10.33
C VAL A 324 15.28 19.36 10.38
N MET A 325 15.54 18.06 10.34
CA MET A 325 16.92 17.56 10.17
C MET A 325 17.21 17.43 8.66
N TRP A 326 18.18 18.20 8.20
CA TRP A 326 18.70 18.09 6.84
C TRP A 326 20.17 17.68 6.89
N ASN A 327 20.54 16.59 6.25
CA ASN A 327 21.92 16.05 6.28
C ASN A 327 22.49 15.88 7.72
N GLY A 328 21.65 15.45 8.66
CA GLY A 328 22.05 15.29 10.07
C GLY A 328 22.19 16.58 10.89
N LEU A 329 21.85 17.73 10.31
CA LEU A 329 21.82 19.03 10.99
C LEU A 329 20.39 19.42 11.36
N VAL A 330 20.18 19.77 12.62
CA VAL A 330 18.89 20.33 13.09
C VAL A 330 18.76 21.76 12.60
N GLN A 331 17.74 22.01 11.78
CA GLN A 331 17.38 23.36 11.31
C GLN A 331 16.10 23.80 12.00
N SER A 332 16.15 24.97 12.65
CA SER A 332 14.97 25.61 13.25
C SER A 332 14.45 26.69 12.31
N PHE A 333 13.16 26.62 11.96
CA PHE A 333 12.52 27.65 11.16
C PHE A 333 12.02 28.78 12.07
N ASN A 334 12.53 29.99 11.89
CA ASN A 334 12.13 31.17 12.69
C ASN A 334 10.83 31.80 12.20
N ASN A 335 10.30 31.42 11.04
CA ASN A 335 9.12 31.99 10.44
C ASN A 335 7.97 30.99 10.39
N LYS A 336 6.75 31.46 10.66
CA LYS A 336 5.53 30.67 10.49
C LYS A 336 5.41 30.23 9.02
N LEU A 337 5.15 28.95 8.80
CA LEU A 337 4.64 28.49 7.52
C LEU A 337 3.35 29.27 7.21
N VAL A 338 3.30 29.99 6.10
CA VAL A 338 2.09 30.65 5.65
C VAL A 338 1.36 29.64 4.75
N VAL A 339 0.25 29.14 5.24
CA VAL A 339 -0.63 28.24 4.51
C VAL A 339 -1.82 29.06 4.00
N GLU A 340 -1.90 29.25 2.70
CA GLU A 340 -3.08 29.76 2.02
C GLU A 340 -3.85 28.58 1.39
N PRO A 341 -5.18 28.65 1.28
CA PRO A 341 -5.95 27.60 0.64
C PRO A 341 -5.40 27.25 -0.75
N GLY A 342 -4.92 26.01 -0.93
CA GLY A 342 -4.35 25.51 -2.18
C GLY A 342 -2.91 25.95 -2.49
N LYS A 343 -2.22 26.66 -1.58
CA LYS A 343 -0.83 27.08 -1.76
C LYS A 343 -0.08 27.03 -0.43
N ILE A 344 1.00 26.27 -0.37
CA ILE A 344 1.97 26.37 0.72
C ILE A 344 3.13 27.22 0.23
N TRP A 345 3.34 28.34 0.90
CA TRP A 345 4.56 29.11 0.78
C TRP A 345 5.52 28.59 1.84
N VAL A 346 6.41 27.72 1.46
CA VAL A 346 7.65 27.51 2.22
C VAL A 346 8.54 28.68 1.81
N PRO A 347 8.99 29.52 2.73
CA PRO A 347 9.95 30.57 2.38
C PRO A 347 11.19 29.89 1.82
N LEU A 348 11.32 29.87 0.49
CA LEU A 348 12.46 29.25 -0.20
C LEU A 348 13.79 29.80 0.34
N ASN A 349 13.78 31.04 0.81
CA ASN A 349 14.93 31.69 1.45
C ASN A 349 15.34 31.03 2.76
N ASP A 350 14.43 30.47 3.55
CA ASP A 350 14.77 29.77 4.79
C ASP A 350 15.29 28.35 4.51
N ILE A 351 14.82 27.73 3.42
CA ILE A 351 15.38 26.48 2.92
C ILE A 351 16.73 26.72 2.22
N VAL A 352 16.84 27.79 1.44
CA VAL A 352 18.06 28.10 0.66
C VAL A 352 19.16 28.71 1.53
N ASN A 353 18.84 29.45 2.58
CA ASN A 353 19.85 30.00 3.51
C ASN A 353 20.42 28.95 4.47
N GLY A 354 19.73 27.81 4.67
CA GLY A 354 20.27 26.64 5.37
C GLY A 354 21.06 25.68 4.47
N ILE A 355 20.93 25.82 3.14
CA ILE A 355 21.65 25.05 2.12
C ILE A 355 22.63 25.99 1.46
N SER A 356 23.90 26.02 1.90
CA SER A 356 24.92 26.75 1.14
C SER A 356 24.93 26.22 -0.30
N ALA A 357 24.82 27.14 -1.27
CA ALA A 357 24.69 26.85 -2.69
C ALA A 357 25.85 26.01 -3.29
N GLU A 358 26.89 25.77 -2.51
CA GLU A 358 28.10 25.02 -2.90
C GLU A 358 28.03 23.49 -2.73
N LYS A 359 26.93 22.94 -2.19
CA LYS A 359 26.80 21.48 -1.94
C LYS A 359 25.46 20.94 -2.41
N ARG A 360 25.14 21.09 -3.69
CA ARG A 360 24.12 20.26 -4.34
C ARG A 360 24.79 19.02 -4.94
N PRO A 361 24.57 17.81 -4.42
CA PRO A 361 24.73 16.63 -5.26
C PRO A 361 23.64 16.68 -6.33
N GLU A 362 23.99 16.55 -7.60
CA GLU A 362 23.03 16.32 -8.67
C GLU A 362 22.15 15.12 -8.29
N GLY A 363 20.85 15.31 -8.23
CA GLY A 363 19.87 14.25 -7.95
C GLY A 363 19.24 14.24 -6.56
N SER A 364 19.50 15.20 -5.66
CA SER A 364 18.80 15.26 -4.37
C SER A 364 17.40 15.86 -4.54
N SER A 365 16.39 14.99 -4.55
CA SER A 365 14.99 15.34 -4.35
C SER A 365 14.72 15.55 -2.85
N VAL A 366 13.99 16.60 -2.50
CA VAL A 366 13.39 16.72 -1.16
C VAL A 366 12.34 15.62 -1.05
N LEU A 367 12.61 14.63 -0.21
CA LEU A 367 11.66 13.55 0.10
C LEU A 367 10.77 14.01 1.24
N VAL A 368 9.48 14.03 0.99
CA VAL A 368 8.43 14.37 1.95
C VAL A 368 7.43 13.23 2.05
#